data_a7103be1be34d9b28e4d068d34c1a38b
#
_entry.id   a7103be1be34d9b28e4d068d34c1a38b
#
_cell.length_a   1.000
_cell.length_b   1.000
_cell.length_c   1.000
_cell.angle_alpha   90.00
_cell.angle_beta   90.00
_cell.angle_gamma   90.00
#
_symmetry.space_group_name_H-M   'P 1'
#
loop_
_entity.id
_entity.type
_entity.pdbx_description
1 polymer ?
#
loop_
_entity_poly.entity_id
_entity_poly.type
_entity_poly.pdbx_seq_one_letter_code
_entity_poly.pdbx_strand_id
1 'polypeptide(L)'
;MNITLSWRHGRRRGLAALFSAAALVAGSVVATAAPAQAADESITVNFSVAGGSPTYRASGWIYGMTENGANPPDNYFTDVKFRYMRAGGAQLDSPGGWVSGKYDRRWNATRAQLLRTQSLGGQFVLLVHDLWGADGYPISRFPGDNGNWADYDAFLTRLIDDVRATGAPAQGNTVQWDLWNEPNITLFWNRPQSQYFEMWKRAYQRIRAAFPSHLIVGPSFAGVPSTGGWWTQYLDYVKANNVVPDIVSWHSLPGDPVANVATANTTLDSRGIAHARPYQINEYGASNEQNPADGAWYIARLERAGADGLRANWAGGSNLHNDLANLLTHNSSGQYQPKGEWWVYRFYGSQTGQIASVTPSSNYDAFATKTSGTAKILLGGGRTTGNIAVNLQRLDTTSGIVQNNQVRVLVERIPYNNGGAVTGPVTVSNTVATLSGNSTTINLPHTAVDDTFTITLLPPGGSTPSPSPSPSPSSTPSPSPDSSPTPPVGGACSATIETTNSWPGGFQSTVTVRAGSAPVDGWTVKWTWPSGQSISSLWNGTQSVSGSSVTVRNADYNGSIAAGSSTTFGFTANGSAATPTATCTSP
;
A
#
# COMPACT_ATOMS: atom_id res chain seq x y z
N MET A 1 -4.37 -49.87 10.14
CA MET A 1 -5.17 -50.68 9.22
C MET A 1 -4.98 -50.14 7.83
N ASN A 2 -4.07 -50.81 7.07
CA ASN A 2 -3.69 -50.43 5.70
C ASN A 2 -4.79 -50.87 4.72
N ILE A 3 -5.08 -50.04 3.73
CA ILE A 3 -5.49 -50.52 2.40
C ILE A 3 -4.92 -49.59 1.33
N THR A 4 -3.89 -50.06 0.68
CA THR A 4 -3.38 -49.67 -0.63
C THR A 4 -4.20 -50.34 -1.73
N LEU A 5 -4.49 -49.61 -2.79
CA LEU A 5 -4.80 -50.28 -4.09
C LEU A 5 -4.25 -49.44 -5.26
N SER A 6 -3.29 -50.03 -5.93
CA SER A 6 -2.73 -49.67 -7.22
C SER A 6 -3.50 -50.34 -8.35
N TRP A 7 -3.44 -49.80 -9.59
CA TRP A 7 -3.46 -50.51 -10.90
C TRP A 7 -3.34 -49.46 -12.01
N ARG A 8 -2.29 -49.43 -12.73
CA ARG A 8 -1.66 -50.11 -13.89
C ARG A 8 -2.31 -49.81 -15.25
N HIS A 9 -1.53 -49.19 -16.09
CA HIS A 9 -0.99 -49.49 -17.44
C HIS A 9 -1.93 -49.93 -18.58
N GLY A 10 -1.67 -49.35 -19.78
CA GLY A 10 -1.92 -49.93 -21.11
C GLY A 10 -1.91 -48.90 -22.24
N ARG A 11 -0.81 -48.57 -22.80
CA ARG A 11 -0.15 -48.96 -24.08
C ARG A 11 -0.95 -48.72 -25.40
N ARG A 12 -0.49 -47.74 -26.17
CA ARG A 12 0.22 -47.75 -27.48
C ARG A 12 -0.57 -47.92 -28.79
N ARG A 13 -0.13 -47.11 -29.78
CA ARG A 13 -0.02 -47.24 -31.27
C ARG A 13 -1.23 -46.70 -32.04
N GLY A 14 -1.09 -46.02 -33.22
CA GLY A 14 0.03 -45.88 -34.13
C GLY A 14 -0.23 -44.76 -35.16
N LEU A 15 0.83 -44.41 -35.84
CA LEU A 15 0.90 -43.48 -36.97
C LEU A 15 0.06 -43.94 -38.16
N ALA A 16 -0.49 -42.97 -38.90
CA ALA A 16 -0.57 -43.00 -40.36
C ALA A 16 -0.57 -41.57 -40.91
N ALA A 17 0.49 -41.23 -41.62
CA ALA A 17 0.57 -40.05 -42.47
C ALA A 17 -0.08 -40.36 -43.82
N LEU A 18 -0.88 -39.44 -44.34
CA LEU A 18 -1.23 -39.43 -45.78
C LEU A 18 -1.21 -37.96 -46.26
N PHE A 19 -0.24 -37.71 -47.12
CA PHE A 19 -0.20 -36.53 -47.98
C PHE A 19 -1.29 -36.61 -49.04
N SER A 20 -2.01 -35.51 -49.26
CA SER A 20 -2.65 -35.23 -50.53
C SER A 20 -2.71 -33.73 -50.79
N ALA A 21 -2.35 -33.41 -52.02
CA ALA A 21 -2.09 -32.05 -52.49
C ALA A 21 -3.33 -31.26 -52.84
N ALA A 22 -3.19 -29.97 -52.66
CA ALA A 22 -3.72 -28.76 -53.28
C ALA A 22 -4.86 -28.83 -54.29
N ALA A 23 -5.84 -27.95 -54.03
CA ALA A 23 -6.49 -27.10 -55.05
C ALA A 23 -6.86 -25.77 -54.39
N LEU A 24 -6.25 -24.68 -54.83
CA LEU A 24 -6.66 -23.31 -54.48
C LEU A 24 -8.02 -23.02 -55.17
N VAL A 25 -9.06 -22.90 -54.39
CA VAL A 25 -10.27 -22.19 -54.76
C VAL A 25 -10.34 -20.93 -53.89
N ALA A 26 -10.16 -19.78 -54.51
CA ALA A 26 -10.43 -18.50 -53.89
C ALA A 26 -11.93 -18.34 -53.66
N GLY A 27 -12.42 -18.85 -52.56
CA GLY A 27 -13.75 -18.57 -52.04
C GLY A 27 -13.64 -17.44 -51.01
N SER A 28 -14.31 -16.34 -51.27
CA SER A 28 -14.57 -15.27 -50.30
C SER A 28 -15.27 -15.89 -49.08
N VAL A 29 -14.54 -16.13 -48.03
CA VAL A 29 -15.06 -16.51 -46.73
C VAL A 29 -15.72 -15.24 -46.16
N VAL A 30 -17.01 -15.12 -46.28
CA VAL A 30 -17.80 -14.27 -45.40
C VAL A 30 -17.68 -14.88 -44.02
N ALA A 31 -16.80 -14.32 -43.19
CA ALA A 31 -16.75 -14.66 -41.80
C ALA A 31 -18.08 -14.25 -41.15
N THR A 32 -18.98 -15.22 -41.03
CA THR A 32 -20.13 -15.06 -40.14
C THR A 32 -19.57 -14.92 -38.74
N ALA A 33 -19.69 -13.73 -38.15
CA ALA A 33 -19.39 -13.53 -36.76
C ALA A 33 -20.18 -14.58 -35.96
N ALA A 34 -19.47 -15.42 -35.20
CA ALA A 34 -20.12 -16.33 -34.28
C ALA A 34 -21.05 -15.49 -33.36
N PRO A 35 -22.28 -15.98 -33.07
CA PRO A 35 -23.14 -15.28 -32.16
C PRO A 35 -22.39 -15.00 -30.86
N ALA A 36 -22.42 -13.77 -30.40
CA ALA A 36 -21.81 -13.39 -29.14
C ALA A 36 -22.41 -14.29 -28.05
N GLN A 37 -21.56 -15.06 -27.38
CA GLN A 37 -21.98 -15.90 -26.27
C GLN A 37 -22.59 -14.99 -25.20
N ALA A 38 -23.76 -15.37 -24.66
CA ALA A 38 -24.41 -14.62 -23.61
C ALA A 38 -23.45 -14.46 -22.41
N ALA A 39 -23.45 -13.29 -21.81
CA ALA A 39 -22.66 -13.06 -20.62
C ALA A 39 -23.28 -13.80 -19.42
N ASP A 40 -22.44 -14.45 -18.64
CA ASP A 40 -22.86 -15.16 -17.43
C ASP A 40 -23.17 -14.18 -16.29
N GLU A 41 -22.41 -13.07 -16.24
CA GLU A 41 -22.63 -11.96 -15.31
C GLU A 41 -22.40 -10.61 -15.98
N SER A 42 -22.95 -9.55 -15.37
CA SER A 42 -22.75 -8.20 -15.86
C SER A 42 -22.56 -7.18 -14.75
N ILE A 43 -21.67 -6.23 -14.98
CA ILE A 43 -21.55 -5.00 -14.19
C ILE A 43 -21.89 -3.79 -15.06
N THR A 44 -22.30 -2.69 -14.43
CA THR A 44 -22.58 -1.43 -15.13
C THR A 44 -21.74 -0.30 -14.58
N VAL A 45 -21.03 0.41 -15.45
CA VAL A 45 -20.32 1.66 -15.13
C VAL A 45 -21.06 2.83 -15.73
N ASN A 46 -21.54 3.73 -14.89
CA ASN A 46 -22.29 4.93 -15.30
C ASN A 46 -21.41 6.18 -15.13
N PHE A 47 -21.04 6.80 -16.23
CA PHE A 47 -20.18 7.97 -16.25
C PHE A 47 -20.91 9.30 -16.03
N SER A 48 -22.24 9.33 -15.97
CA SER A 48 -22.98 10.56 -15.64
C SER A 48 -22.90 10.92 -14.16
N VAL A 49 -22.70 9.93 -13.30
CA VAL A 49 -22.55 10.14 -11.85
C VAL A 49 -21.07 10.37 -11.56
N ALA A 50 -20.76 11.54 -11.01
CA ALA A 50 -19.41 11.91 -10.61
C ALA A 50 -19.32 11.91 -9.09
N GLY A 51 -18.49 11.02 -8.56
CA GLY A 51 -18.04 11.06 -7.17
C GLY A 51 -16.89 12.06 -6.98
N GLY A 52 -16.33 12.09 -5.80
CA GLY A 52 -15.07 12.80 -5.51
C GLY A 52 -13.87 12.20 -6.26
N SER A 53 -12.70 12.73 -5.98
CA SER A 53 -11.44 12.13 -6.45
C SER A 53 -11.13 10.84 -5.68
N PRO A 54 -10.42 9.88 -6.29
CA PRO A 54 -9.91 8.71 -5.58
C PRO A 54 -9.09 9.11 -4.35
N THR A 55 -9.32 8.42 -3.25
CA THR A 55 -8.59 8.64 -2.00
C THR A 55 -7.60 7.52 -1.68
N TYR A 56 -7.52 6.52 -2.55
CA TYR A 56 -6.61 5.37 -2.47
C TYR A 56 -6.72 4.62 -1.14
N ARG A 57 -7.97 4.37 -0.70
CA ARG A 57 -8.29 3.78 0.60
C ARG A 57 -7.69 2.41 0.84
N ALA A 58 -7.50 1.63 -0.22
CA ALA A 58 -6.93 0.29 -0.14
C ALA A 58 -5.39 0.26 -0.10
N SER A 59 -4.71 1.40 -0.24
CA SER A 59 -3.23 1.46 -0.32
C SER A 59 -2.56 1.54 1.06
N GLY A 60 -3.01 0.72 2.00
CA GLY A 60 -2.40 0.49 3.30
C GLY A 60 -1.86 -0.93 3.42
N TRP A 61 -0.81 -1.10 4.21
CA TRP A 61 -0.15 -2.39 4.42
C TRP A 61 0.09 -2.66 5.90
N ILE A 62 0.02 -3.92 6.31
CA ILE A 62 0.62 -4.35 7.57
C ILE A 62 2.00 -4.91 7.28
N TYR A 63 3.00 -4.34 7.91
CA TYR A 63 4.40 -4.67 7.67
C TYR A 63 4.85 -4.54 6.20
N GLY A 64 5.98 -5.14 5.84
CA GLY A 64 6.48 -5.21 4.47
C GLY A 64 7.67 -4.33 4.15
N MET A 65 8.16 -3.53 5.11
CA MET A 65 9.46 -2.85 5.05
C MET A 65 10.52 -3.66 5.79
N THR A 66 11.77 -3.58 5.35
CA THR A 66 12.89 -4.15 6.10
C THR A 66 13.03 -3.50 7.48
N GLU A 67 13.67 -4.18 8.42
CA GLU A 67 13.81 -3.70 9.79
C GLU A 67 14.49 -2.33 9.90
N ASN A 68 15.44 -2.06 9.03
CA ASN A 68 16.13 -0.75 8.95
C ASN A 68 15.38 0.29 8.10
N GLY A 69 14.21 -0.04 7.58
CA GLY A 69 13.39 0.82 6.73
C GLY A 69 13.95 1.04 5.31
N ALA A 70 15.10 0.46 4.93
CA ALA A 70 15.77 0.78 3.68
C ALA A 70 15.10 0.19 2.43
N ASN A 71 14.36 -0.89 2.58
CA ASN A 71 13.73 -1.61 1.47
C ASN A 71 12.26 -1.95 1.80
N PRO A 72 11.44 -2.29 0.78
CA PRO A 72 11.69 -2.21 -0.68
C PRO A 72 11.96 -0.79 -1.20
N PRO A 73 12.49 -0.63 -2.44
CA PRO A 73 12.70 0.66 -3.09
C PRO A 73 11.44 1.53 -3.16
N ASP A 74 11.60 2.87 -3.19
CA ASP A 74 10.53 3.87 -3.08
C ASP A 74 9.43 3.72 -4.13
N ASN A 75 9.80 3.39 -5.37
CA ASN A 75 8.87 3.25 -6.47
C ASN A 75 7.78 2.18 -6.21
N TYR A 76 8.09 1.14 -5.43
CA TYR A 76 7.08 0.13 -5.06
C TYR A 76 5.99 0.69 -4.15
N PHE A 77 6.28 1.77 -3.42
CA PHE A 77 5.32 2.49 -2.58
C PHE A 77 4.64 3.64 -3.33
N THR A 78 5.42 4.45 -4.03
CA THR A 78 4.89 5.68 -4.68
C THR A 78 3.96 5.37 -5.85
N ASP A 79 4.26 4.33 -6.64
CA ASP A 79 3.46 3.90 -7.79
C ASP A 79 2.06 3.39 -7.38
N VAL A 80 1.92 2.89 -6.16
CA VAL A 80 0.66 2.36 -5.61
C VAL A 80 -0.06 3.36 -4.70
N LYS A 81 0.37 4.61 -4.64
CA LYS A 81 -0.22 5.65 -3.78
C LYS A 81 -0.30 5.23 -2.32
N PHE A 82 0.82 4.75 -1.80
CA PHE A 82 0.98 4.32 -0.42
C PHE A 82 0.41 5.32 0.59
N ARG A 83 -0.36 4.84 1.57
CA ARG A 83 -1.02 5.67 2.58
C ARG A 83 -0.70 5.27 4.02
N TYR A 84 -0.71 3.98 4.33
CA TYR A 84 -0.57 3.49 5.71
C TYR A 84 0.41 2.33 5.81
N MET A 85 1.21 2.35 6.88
CA MET A 85 1.98 1.20 7.35
C MET A 85 1.58 0.90 8.79
N ARG A 86 1.14 -0.34 9.06
CA ARG A 86 0.84 -0.82 10.42
C ARG A 86 1.93 -1.78 10.87
N ALA A 87 2.66 -1.46 11.94
CA ALA A 87 3.74 -2.27 12.45
C ALA A 87 4.07 -1.97 13.91
N GLY A 88 4.72 -2.93 14.60
CA GLY A 88 5.17 -2.84 15.98
C GLY A 88 6.33 -3.80 16.31
N GLY A 89 7.03 -4.30 15.28
CA GLY A 89 8.19 -5.18 15.46
C GLY A 89 7.83 -6.65 15.76
N ALA A 90 6.63 -7.12 15.35
CA ALA A 90 6.26 -8.53 15.53
C ALA A 90 7.32 -9.47 14.95
N GLN A 91 7.44 -10.64 15.55
CA GLN A 91 8.36 -11.73 15.20
C GLN A 91 9.86 -11.42 15.34
N LEU A 92 10.23 -10.18 15.63
CA LEU A 92 11.64 -9.86 15.93
C LEU A 92 12.01 -10.36 17.32
N ASP A 93 13.11 -11.15 17.38
CA ASP A 93 13.61 -11.78 18.61
C ASP A 93 12.52 -12.56 19.37
N SER A 94 11.87 -13.49 18.68
CA SER A 94 10.76 -14.25 19.25
C SER A 94 11.21 -15.26 20.33
N PRO A 95 10.61 -15.27 21.56
CA PRO A 95 9.71 -14.24 22.07
C PRO A 95 10.43 -12.90 22.28
N GLY A 96 9.75 -11.81 21.93
CA GLY A 96 10.31 -10.45 21.89
C GLY A 96 9.52 -9.45 22.73
N GLY A 97 9.82 -8.16 22.51
CA GLY A 97 9.13 -7.05 23.12
C GLY A 97 9.43 -6.81 24.59
N TRP A 98 8.60 -6.00 25.24
CA TRP A 98 8.77 -5.58 26.63
C TRP A 98 8.79 -6.74 27.61
N VAL A 99 7.86 -7.69 27.48
CA VAL A 99 7.73 -8.84 28.37
C VAL A 99 8.96 -9.74 28.40
N SER A 100 9.76 -9.72 27.35
CA SER A 100 10.99 -10.52 27.19
C SER A 100 12.27 -9.72 27.40
N GLY A 101 12.18 -8.45 27.80
CA GLY A 101 13.33 -7.56 27.95
C GLY A 101 14.00 -7.18 26.61
N LYS A 102 13.29 -7.33 25.50
CA LYS A 102 13.80 -7.07 24.13
C LYS A 102 13.05 -5.94 23.43
N TYR A 103 12.53 -5.01 24.19
CA TYR A 103 11.79 -3.86 23.69
C TYR A 103 12.60 -3.06 22.68
N ASP A 104 13.85 -2.73 22.99
CA ASP A 104 14.70 -1.87 22.15
C ASP A 104 14.92 -2.44 20.74
N ARG A 105 15.04 -3.75 20.62
CA ARG A 105 15.19 -4.43 19.33
C ARG A 105 13.97 -4.18 18.43
N ARG A 106 12.76 -4.33 18.98
CA ARG A 106 11.50 -4.09 18.27
C ARG A 106 11.27 -2.62 18.01
N TRP A 107 11.55 -1.77 19.00
CA TRP A 107 11.41 -0.34 18.86
C TRP A 107 12.33 0.24 17.77
N ASN A 108 13.58 -0.19 17.70
CA ASN A 108 14.53 0.30 16.70
C ASN A 108 14.03 0.00 15.26
N ALA A 109 13.53 -1.21 15.02
CA ALA A 109 12.93 -1.55 13.73
C ALA A 109 11.64 -0.75 13.46
N THR A 110 10.75 -0.68 14.44
CA THR A 110 9.50 0.09 14.37
C THR A 110 9.76 1.57 14.07
N ARG A 111 10.73 2.16 14.76
CA ARG A 111 11.15 3.56 14.54
C ARG A 111 11.68 3.77 13.12
N ALA A 112 12.52 2.88 12.60
CA ALA A 112 13.04 2.98 11.24
C ALA A 112 11.92 2.92 10.20
N GLN A 113 10.97 2.01 10.36
CA GLN A 113 9.80 1.86 9.50
C GLN A 113 8.85 3.07 9.61
N LEU A 114 8.69 3.63 10.81
CA LEU A 114 7.91 4.86 11.04
C LEU A 114 8.50 6.04 10.28
N LEU A 115 9.79 6.30 10.44
CA LEU A 115 10.47 7.40 9.76
C LEU A 115 10.44 7.22 8.23
N ARG A 116 10.61 5.98 7.76
CA ARG A 116 10.49 5.66 6.34
C ARG A 116 9.07 5.91 5.81
N THR A 117 8.04 5.50 6.56
CA THR A 117 6.65 5.74 6.21
C THR A 117 6.38 7.24 6.04
N GLN A 118 6.87 8.05 6.98
CA GLN A 118 6.73 9.50 6.91
C GLN A 118 7.47 10.10 5.71
N SER A 119 8.67 9.62 5.40
CA SER A 119 9.44 10.09 4.23
C SER A 119 8.75 9.79 2.90
N LEU A 120 7.94 8.72 2.85
CA LEU A 120 7.11 8.34 1.71
C LEU A 120 5.76 9.07 1.68
N GLY A 121 5.50 9.99 2.61
CA GLY A 121 4.23 10.72 2.72
C GLY A 121 3.08 9.91 3.33
N GLY A 122 3.36 8.73 3.90
CA GLY A 122 2.38 7.87 4.53
C GLY A 122 2.14 8.20 6.01
N GLN A 123 1.16 7.52 6.59
CA GLN A 123 0.83 7.55 8.02
C GLN A 123 1.20 6.21 8.66
N PHE A 124 1.78 6.26 9.84
CA PHE A 124 2.20 5.07 10.56
C PHE A 124 1.18 4.67 11.62
N VAL A 125 0.66 3.45 11.55
CA VAL A 125 -0.24 2.86 12.54
C VAL A 125 0.63 2.02 13.49
N LEU A 126 0.94 2.60 14.64
CA LEU A 126 1.83 2.00 15.64
C LEU A 126 1.09 0.91 16.42
N LEU A 127 1.48 -0.33 16.22
CA LEU A 127 0.90 -1.48 16.90
C LEU A 127 1.56 -1.70 18.25
N VAL A 128 0.94 -1.20 19.30
CA VAL A 128 1.45 -1.20 20.69
C VAL A 128 1.59 -2.61 21.24
N HIS A 129 0.65 -3.49 20.89
CA HIS A 129 0.61 -4.90 21.21
C HIS A 129 1.93 -5.64 20.88
N ASP A 130 2.50 -5.41 19.69
CA ASP A 130 3.71 -6.09 19.24
C ASP A 130 4.94 -5.64 20.05
N LEU A 131 5.00 -4.36 20.39
CA LEU A 131 6.06 -3.81 21.25
C LEU A 131 5.97 -4.34 22.68
N TRP A 132 4.76 -4.62 23.17
CA TRP A 132 4.58 -5.35 24.42
C TRP A 132 5.13 -6.78 24.31
N GLY A 133 4.95 -7.45 23.19
CA GLY A 133 5.43 -8.80 22.90
C GLY A 133 4.33 -9.86 22.85
N ALA A 134 3.07 -9.46 22.60
CA ALA A 134 1.93 -10.38 22.58
C ALA A 134 1.54 -10.85 21.16
N ASP A 135 2.47 -10.89 20.23
CA ASP A 135 2.31 -11.16 18.80
C ASP A 135 2.12 -12.67 18.46
N GLY A 136 1.26 -13.36 19.20
CA GLY A 136 0.90 -14.76 18.95
C GLY A 136 1.82 -15.79 19.61
N TYR A 137 2.80 -15.36 20.39
CA TYR A 137 3.64 -16.28 21.18
C TYR A 137 3.13 -16.37 22.62
N PRO A 138 3.35 -17.52 23.32
CA PRO A 138 3.11 -17.59 24.75
C PRO A 138 3.92 -16.50 25.47
N ILE A 139 3.22 -15.61 26.17
CA ILE A 139 3.83 -14.56 26.98
C ILE A 139 3.61 -14.83 28.46
N SER A 140 4.59 -14.44 29.29
CA SER A 140 4.58 -14.72 30.72
C SER A 140 3.56 -13.88 31.50
N ARG A 141 3.23 -12.68 30.98
CA ARG A 141 2.34 -11.73 31.64
C ARG A 141 1.61 -10.83 30.67
N PHE A 142 0.38 -10.48 31.02
CA PHE A 142 -0.45 -9.51 30.32
C PHE A 142 -0.58 -8.21 31.14
N PRO A 143 -0.90 -7.08 30.50
CA PRO A 143 -1.19 -5.83 31.20
C PRO A 143 -2.25 -6.04 32.30
N GLY A 144 -1.96 -5.66 33.53
CA GLY A 144 -2.90 -5.73 34.64
C GLY A 144 -3.05 -7.10 35.31
N ASP A 145 -2.17 -8.07 35.04
CA ASP A 145 -2.18 -9.36 35.74
C ASP A 145 -2.13 -9.16 37.25
N ASN A 146 -2.97 -9.89 37.98
CA ASN A 146 -3.14 -9.78 39.42
C ASN A 146 -3.51 -8.38 39.93
N GLY A 147 -4.16 -7.56 39.10
CA GLY A 147 -4.50 -6.17 39.40
C GLY A 147 -3.33 -5.20 39.38
N ASN A 148 -2.12 -5.64 39.01
CA ASN A 148 -0.93 -4.81 39.00
C ASN A 148 -0.68 -4.20 37.60
N TRP A 149 -0.79 -2.89 37.49
CA TRP A 149 -0.62 -2.11 36.27
C TRP A 149 0.75 -1.45 36.13
N ALA A 150 1.63 -1.54 37.15
CA ALA A 150 2.89 -0.78 37.20
C ALA A 150 3.80 -1.10 36.00
N ASP A 151 3.89 -2.36 35.60
CA ASP A 151 4.72 -2.81 34.47
C ASP A 151 4.19 -2.24 33.14
N TYR A 152 2.88 -2.30 32.94
CA TYR A 152 2.26 -1.73 31.73
C TYR A 152 2.37 -0.20 31.70
N ASP A 153 2.24 0.46 32.83
CA ASP A 153 2.42 1.92 32.94
C ASP A 153 3.85 2.34 32.64
N ALA A 154 4.84 1.56 33.10
CA ALA A 154 6.25 1.78 32.78
C ALA A 154 6.52 1.62 31.27
N PHE A 155 5.97 0.55 30.67
CA PHE A 155 6.03 0.34 29.22
C PHE A 155 5.43 1.49 28.42
N LEU A 156 4.21 1.93 28.76
CA LEU A 156 3.55 3.05 28.08
C LEU A 156 4.33 4.35 28.24
N THR A 157 4.89 4.61 29.42
CA THR A 157 5.75 5.78 29.64
C THR A 157 6.94 5.76 28.71
N ARG A 158 7.67 4.63 28.66
CA ARG A 158 8.82 4.46 27.77
C ARG A 158 8.41 4.65 26.30
N LEU A 159 7.35 4.00 25.84
CA LEU A 159 6.90 4.08 24.46
C LEU A 159 6.48 5.51 24.06
N ILE A 160 5.76 6.21 24.94
CA ILE A 160 5.37 7.62 24.74
C ILE A 160 6.60 8.51 24.60
N ASP A 161 7.62 8.34 25.44
CA ASP A 161 8.85 9.10 25.37
C ASP A 161 9.64 8.78 24.09
N ASP A 162 9.72 7.52 23.71
CA ASP A 162 10.36 7.09 22.47
C ASP A 162 9.68 7.64 21.22
N VAL A 163 8.34 7.64 21.16
CA VAL A 163 7.59 8.27 20.06
C VAL A 163 7.83 9.78 20.04
N ARG A 164 7.85 10.43 21.20
CA ARG A 164 8.17 11.87 21.29
C ARG A 164 9.59 12.17 20.78
N ALA A 165 10.55 11.32 21.09
CA ALA A 165 11.94 11.45 20.65
C ALA A 165 12.12 11.24 19.12
N THR A 166 11.16 10.67 18.41
CA THR A 166 11.21 10.61 16.93
C THR A 166 11.05 11.98 16.26
N GLY A 167 10.65 13.01 17.01
CA GLY A 167 10.27 14.31 16.44
C GLY A 167 8.92 14.26 15.71
N ALA A 168 8.16 13.16 15.84
CA ALA A 168 6.80 13.10 15.35
C ALA A 168 6.03 14.29 15.94
N PRO A 169 5.47 15.18 15.09
CA PRO A 169 4.84 16.39 15.61
C PRO A 169 3.72 16.00 16.58
N ALA A 170 3.68 16.67 17.72
CA ALA A 170 2.59 16.50 18.69
C ALA A 170 1.22 16.83 18.06
N GLN A 171 1.24 17.46 16.90
CA GLN A 171 0.09 17.80 16.07
C GLN A 171 0.25 17.22 14.67
N GLY A 172 -0.74 16.46 14.23
CA GLY A 172 -0.79 15.84 12.92
C GLY A 172 -0.97 14.32 12.99
N ASN A 173 -1.56 13.77 11.94
CA ASN A 173 -1.98 12.36 11.88
C ASN A 173 -0.89 11.42 11.35
N THR A 174 0.39 11.76 11.53
CA THR A 174 1.50 10.95 11.03
C THR A 174 1.75 9.68 11.83
N VAL A 175 1.28 9.64 13.11
CA VAL A 175 1.29 8.45 13.96
C VAL A 175 -0.11 8.22 14.50
N GLN A 176 -0.65 7.05 14.25
CA GLN A 176 -1.90 6.54 14.80
C GLN A 176 -1.58 5.40 15.78
N TRP A 177 -2.30 5.33 16.90
CA TRP A 177 -2.01 4.37 17.97
C TRP A 177 -3.01 3.22 17.93
N ASP A 178 -2.59 2.05 17.48
CA ASP A 178 -3.35 0.81 17.56
C ASP A 178 -2.96 0.05 18.83
N LEU A 179 -3.86 0.06 19.82
CA LEU A 179 -3.49 -0.33 21.17
C LEU A 179 -3.28 -1.84 21.34
N TRP A 180 -4.03 -2.66 20.59
CA TRP A 180 -3.92 -4.11 20.68
C TRP A 180 -4.45 -4.79 19.43
N ASN A 181 -3.86 -5.95 19.10
CA ASN A 181 -4.30 -6.79 17.98
C ASN A 181 -5.27 -7.87 18.49
N GLU A 182 -6.41 -8.03 17.82
CA GLU A 182 -7.37 -9.14 17.99
C GLU A 182 -7.66 -9.51 19.45
N PRO A 183 -8.10 -8.56 20.29
CA PRO A 183 -8.25 -8.79 21.73
C PRO A 183 -9.40 -9.76 22.10
N ASN A 184 -10.20 -10.15 21.13
CA ASN A 184 -11.34 -11.04 21.29
C ASN A 184 -10.99 -12.52 21.09
N ILE A 185 -9.74 -12.84 20.74
CA ILE A 185 -9.27 -14.23 20.60
C ILE A 185 -8.13 -14.54 21.57
N THR A 186 -8.12 -15.77 22.08
CA THR A 186 -7.17 -16.20 23.12
C THR A 186 -5.72 -16.25 22.68
N LEU A 187 -5.48 -16.27 21.37
CA LEU A 187 -4.12 -16.21 20.82
C LEU A 187 -3.40 -14.91 21.23
N PHE A 188 -4.13 -13.78 21.21
CA PHE A 188 -3.56 -12.46 21.49
C PHE A 188 -3.98 -11.89 22.85
N TRP A 189 -5.12 -12.35 23.41
CA TRP A 189 -5.56 -11.94 24.75
C TRP A 189 -6.16 -13.11 25.52
N ASN A 190 -5.33 -13.77 26.31
CA ASN A 190 -5.73 -14.92 27.14
C ASN A 190 -5.99 -14.48 28.59
N ARG A 191 -6.84 -13.49 28.79
CA ARG A 191 -7.28 -12.95 30.08
C ARG A 191 -8.76 -12.53 30.00
N PRO A 192 -9.43 -12.26 31.13
CA PRO A 192 -10.79 -11.77 31.11
C PRO A 192 -10.95 -10.51 30.24
N GLN A 193 -12.07 -10.40 29.55
CA GLN A 193 -12.42 -9.24 28.71
C GLN A 193 -12.41 -7.93 29.51
N SER A 194 -12.85 -7.97 30.78
CA SER A 194 -12.83 -6.79 31.66
C SER A 194 -11.42 -6.25 31.90
N GLN A 195 -10.42 -7.12 31.96
CA GLN A 195 -9.01 -6.72 32.07
C GLN A 195 -8.51 -6.02 30.78
N TYR A 196 -8.94 -6.52 29.60
CA TYR A 196 -8.67 -5.83 28.35
C TYR A 196 -9.32 -4.44 28.30
N PHE A 197 -10.57 -4.33 28.72
CA PHE A 197 -11.27 -3.05 28.73
C PHE A 197 -10.60 -2.02 29.64
N GLU A 198 -10.11 -2.42 30.79
CA GLU A 198 -9.34 -1.52 31.68
C GLU A 198 -7.98 -1.18 31.07
N MET A 199 -7.30 -2.10 30.41
CA MET A 199 -6.07 -1.86 29.65
C MET A 199 -6.31 -0.82 28.57
N TRP A 200 -7.39 -0.98 27.78
CA TRP A 200 -7.80 -0.03 26.75
C TRP A 200 -7.97 1.39 27.30
N LYS A 201 -8.78 1.53 28.34
CA LYS A 201 -9.05 2.82 28.97
C LYS A 201 -7.76 3.48 29.47
N ARG A 202 -6.92 2.73 30.15
CA ARG A 202 -5.64 3.20 30.69
C ARG A 202 -4.70 3.68 29.59
N ALA A 203 -4.51 2.91 28.54
CA ALA A 203 -3.67 3.28 27.40
C ALA A 203 -4.24 4.51 26.68
N TYR A 204 -5.54 4.50 26.37
CA TYR A 204 -6.23 5.62 25.73
C TYR A 204 -5.99 6.94 26.49
N GLN A 205 -6.23 6.94 27.80
CA GLN A 205 -6.09 8.16 28.62
C GLN A 205 -4.65 8.66 28.67
N ARG A 206 -3.66 7.78 28.81
CA ARG A 206 -2.25 8.16 28.87
C ARG A 206 -1.73 8.69 27.54
N ILE A 207 -2.09 8.05 26.44
CA ILE A 207 -1.70 8.49 25.09
C ILE A 207 -2.38 9.81 24.76
N ARG A 208 -3.67 9.95 25.06
CA ARG A 208 -4.42 11.20 24.83
C ARG A 208 -3.85 12.37 25.62
N ALA A 209 -3.40 12.14 26.87
CA ALA A 209 -2.74 13.15 27.68
C ALA A 209 -1.38 13.58 27.11
N ALA A 210 -0.63 12.63 26.56
CA ALA A 210 0.69 12.89 25.97
C ALA A 210 0.63 13.49 24.56
N PHE A 211 -0.36 13.06 23.76
CA PHE A 211 -0.57 13.45 22.36
C PHE A 211 -2.05 13.75 22.10
N PRO A 212 -2.54 14.94 22.45
CA PRO A 212 -3.97 15.28 22.38
C PRO A 212 -4.60 15.14 20.99
N SER A 213 -3.82 15.30 19.92
CA SER A 213 -4.30 15.27 18.53
C SER A 213 -3.94 14.00 17.76
N HIS A 214 -3.14 13.08 18.32
CA HIS A 214 -2.91 11.80 17.68
C HIS A 214 -4.18 10.95 17.68
N LEU A 215 -4.40 10.20 16.60
CA LEU A 215 -5.56 9.34 16.48
C LEU A 215 -5.32 7.99 17.16
N ILE A 216 -6.32 7.52 17.89
CA ILE A 216 -6.32 6.22 18.55
C ILE A 216 -7.21 5.28 17.76
N VAL A 217 -6.65 4.15 17.36
CA VAL A 217 -7.25 3.12 16.51
C VAL A 217 -7.69 1.95 17.40
N GLY A 218 -8.86 1.41 17.15
CA GLY A 218 -9.30 0.19 17.84
C GLY A 218 -10.76 -0.20 17.60
N PRO A 219 -11.11 -1.41 18.07
CA PRO A 219 -10.31 -2.35 18.86
C PRO A 219 -9.38 -3.26 18.05
N SER A 220 -9.30 -3.18 16.72
CA SER A 220 -8.64 -4.14 15.83
C SER A 220 -9.17 -5.56 16.08
N PHE A 221 -10.49 -5.65 15.98
CA PHE A 221 -11.27 -6.84 16.33
C PHE A 221 -11.04 -7.97 15.33
N ALA A 222 -10.71 -9.17 15.80
CA ALA A 222 -10.63 -10.35 14.95
C ALA A 222 -12.03 -10.73 14.45
N GLY A 223 -12.27 -10.52 13.17
CA GLY A 223 -13.56 -10.71 12.53
C GLY A 223 -14.29 -9.40 12.27
N VAL A 224 -15.51 -9.51 11.76
CA VAL A 224 -16.30 -8.36 11.28
C VAL A 224 -17.22 -7.80 12.38
N PRO A 225 -17.63 -6.51 12.31
CA PRO A 225 -18.63 -5.94 13.21
C PRO A 225 -19.89 -6.80 13.29
N SER A 226 -20.45 -6.93 14.48
CA SER A 226 -21.63 -7.77 14.75
C SER A 226 -22.63 -7.04 15.65
N THR A 227 -23.89 -7.47 15.63
CA THR A 227 -24.97 -6.87 16.43
C THR A 227 -25.02 -7.35 17.88
N GLY A 228 -24.04 -8.15 18.30
CA GLY A 228 -23.96 -8.69 19.67
C GLY A 228 -22.55 -9.13 20.05
N GLY A 229 -22.43 -9.74 21.22
CA GLY A 229 -21.21 -10.37 21.72
C GLY A 229 -20.11 -9.37 22.05
N TRP A 230 -18.87 -9.76 21.84
CA TRP A 230 -17.68 -9.02 22.25
C TRP A 230 -17.64 -7.61 21.64
N TRP A 231 -17.98 -7.49 20.34
CA TRP A 231 -17.99 -6.22 19.63
C TRP A 231 -18.87 -5.16 20.31
N THR A 232 -20.11 -5.52 20.60
CA THR A 232 -21.06 -4.59 21.22
C THR A 232 -20.72 -4.28 22.68
N GLN A 233 -20.20 -5.26 23.44
CA GLN A 233 -19.74 -5.06 24.81
C GLN A 233 -18.54 -4.07 24.87
N TYR A 234 -17.64 -4.15 23.89
CA TYR A 234 -16.58 -3.17 23.76
C TYR A 234 -17.12 -1.77 23.50
N LEU A 235 -18.06 -1.61 22.56
CA LEU A 235 -18.67 -0.31 22.25
C LEU A 235 -19.41 0.28 23.47
N ASP A 236 -20.12 -0.55 24.23
CA ASP A 236 -20.80 -0.15 25.46
C ASP A 236 -19.78 0.36 26.50
N TYR A 237 -18.69 -0.35 26.70
CA TYR A 237 -17.64 0.03 27.64
C TYR A 237 -16.96 1.36 27.26
N VAL A 238 -16.52 1.50 26.00
CA VAL A 238 -15.79 2.71 25.56
C VAL A 238 -16.67 3.93 25.56
N LYS A 239 -17.99 3.77 25.30
CA LYS A 239 -18.98 4.83 25.42
C LYS A 239 -19.17 5.27 26.88
N ALA A 240 -19.38 4.30 27.78
CA ALA A 240 -19.61 4.57 29.19
C ALA A 240 -18.41 5.25 29.88
N ASN A 241 -17.18 4.98 29.42
CA ASN A 241 -15.95 5.52 29.99
C ASN A 241 -15.38 6.72 29.22
N ASN A 242 -16.05 7.21 28.17
CA ASN A 242 -15.60 8.30 27.30
C ASN A 242 -14.19 8.07 26.69
N VAL A 243 -13.96 6.84 26.22
CA VAL A 243 -12.70 6.40 25.59
C VAL A 243 -12.94 5.74 24.23
N VAL A 244 -13.91 6.26 23.48
CA VAL A 244 -14.25 5.80 22.13
C VAL A 244 -13.07 6.06 21.20
N PRO A 245 -12.60 5.06 20.42
CA PRO A 245 -11.51 5.28 19.46
C PRO A 245 -11.85 6.36 18.43
N ASP A 246 -10.86 7.10 18.00
CA ASP A 246 -11.02 8.07 16.90
C ASP A 246 -11.27 7.34 15.58
N ILE A 247 -10.58 6.23 15.38
CA ILE A 247 -10.72 5.34 14.21
C ILE A 247 -11.21 3.98 14.71
N VAL A 248 -12.39 3.58 14.27
CA VAL A 248 -12.92 2.25 14.60
C VAL A 248 -12.34 1.23 13.64
N SER A 249 -11.79 0.13 14.17
CA SER A 249 -11.06 -0.86 13.38
C SER A 249 -11.46 -2.31 13.65
N TRP A 250 -11.36 -3.11 12.59
CA TRP A 250 -11.60 -4.56 12.63
C TRP A 250 -10.85 -5.26 11.48
N HIS A 251 -10.86 -6.60 11.48
CA HIS A 251 -10.29 -7.43 10.43
C HIS A 251 -11.37 -8.02 9.53
N SER A 252 -11.08 -8.12 8.24
CA SER A 252 -11.97 -8.70 7.23
C SER A 252 -11.22 -9.85 6.51
N LEU A 253 -11.21 -11.02 7.16
CA LEU A 253 -10.37 -12.18 6.78
C LEU A 253 -11.18 -13.50 6.78
N PRO A 254 -12.15 -13.70 5.86
CA PRO A 254 -12.66 -12.81 4.82
C PRO A 254 -13.77 -11.87 5.31
N GLY A 255 -14.26 -11.00 4.43
CA GLY A 255 -15.43 -10.17 4.71
C GLY A 255 -15.71 -9.16 3.59
N ASP A 256 -16.91 -8.59 3.59
CA ASP A 256 -17.32 -7.54 2.66
C ASP A 256 -17.26 -6.17 3.35
N PRO A 257 -16.30 -5.29 2.95
CA PRO A 257 -16.18 -3.95 3.53
C PRO A 257 -17.47 -3.14 3.57
N VAL A 258 -18.31 -3.23 2.53
CA VAL A 258 -19.56 -2.47 2.46
C VAL A 258 -20.58 -2.96 3.50
N ALA A 259 -20.77 -4.26 3.61
CA ALA A 259 -21.66 -4.86 4.60
C ALA A 259 -21.11 -4.63 6.03
N ASN A 260 -19.80 -4.71 6.21
CA ASN A 260 -19.14 -4.50 7.50
C ASN A 260 -19.33 -3.08 8.01
N VAL A 261 -19.14 -2.07 7.14
CA VAL A 261 -19.36 -0.65 7.49
C VAL A 261 -20.83 -0.39 7.82
N ALA A 262 -21.77 -0.97 7.07
CA ALA A 262 -23.20 -0.84 7.38
C ALA A 262 -23.55 -1.39 8.77
N THR A 263 -22.98 -2.55 9.14
CA THR A 263 -23.15 -3.13 10.47
C THR A 263 -22.47 -2.29 11.56
N ALA A 264 -21.27 -1.78 11.30
CA ALA A 264 -20.58 -0.87 12.21
C ALA A 264 -21.40 0.39 12.47
N ASN A 265 -21.92 1.05 11.42
CA ASN A 265 -22.80 2.22 11.54
C ASN A 265 -24.00 1.92 12.45
N THR A 266 -24.73 0.85 12.17
CA THR A 266 -25.91 0.46 12.95
C THR A 266 -25.58 0.25 14.42
N THR A 267 -24.47 -0.43 14.73
CA THR A 267 -24.09 -0.76 16.11
C THR A 267 -23.55 0.45 16.88
N LEU A 268 -22.88 1.38 16.20
CA LEU A 268 -22.44 2.66 16.78
C LEU A 268 -23.64 3.56 17.07
N ASP A 269 -24.53 3.76 16.10
CA ASP A 269 -25.70 4.64 16.23
C ASP A 269 -26.64 4.19 17.33
N SER A 270 -26.89 2.87 17.45
CA SER A 270 -27.72 2.31 18.52
C SER A 270 -27.18 2.58 19.94
N ARG A 271 -25.91 3.00 20.06
CA ARG A 271 -25.24 3.37 21.32
C ARG A 271 -24.99 4.87 21.46
N GLY A 272 -25.52 5.68 20.53
CA GLY A 272 -25.26 7.12 20.50
C GLY A 272 -23.77 7.44 20.31
N ILE A 273 -23.03 6.58 19.60
CA ILE A 273 -21.68 6.85 19.13
C ILE A 273 -21.81 7.28 17.67
N ALA A 274 -21.41 8.50 17.34
CA ALA A 274 -21.49 8.97 15.97
C ALA A 274 -20.67 8.08 15.01
N HIS A 275 -21.29 7.60 13.93
CA HIS A 275 -20.62 6.82 12.90
C HIS A 275 -19.87 7.68 11.88
N ALA A 276 -20.07 9.01 11.86
CA ALA A 276 -19.31 9.95 11.05
C ALA A 276 -17.86 10.07 11.55
N ARG A 277 -17.12 8.96 11.49
CA ARG A 277 -15.72 8.82 11.90
C ARG A 277 -14.97 7.92 10.93
N PRO A 278 -13.63 7.99 10.85
CA PRO A 278 -12.85 7.08 10.03
C PRO A 278 -13.01 5.62 10.48
N TYR A 279 -13.04 4.72 9.49
CA TYR A 279 -12.92 3.29 9.69
C TYR A 279 -11.62 2.77 9.11
N GLN A 280 -10.99 1.82 9.80
CA GLN A 280 -9.90 1.04 9.26
C GLN A 280 -10.23 -0.45 9.33
N ILE A 281 -10.28 -1.09 8.17
CA ILE A 281 -10.20 -2.54 8.06
C ILE A 281 -8.72 -2.86 8.02
N ASN A 282 -8.12 -2.92 9.21
CA ASN A 282 -6.67 -2.90 9.36
C ASN A 282 -5.99 -4.27 9.24
N GLU A 283 -6.76 -5.27 8.81
CA GLU A 283 -6.30 -6.48 8.14
C GLU A 283 -7.38 -6.96 7.16
N TYR A 284 -7.08 -6.98 5.87
CA TYR A 284 -7.92 -7.58 4.83
C TYR A 284 -7.07 -8.41 3.86
N GLY A 285 -7.71 -9.27 3.08
CA GLY A 285 -7.05 -10.15 2.13
C GLY A 285 -6.42 -11.37 2.83
N ALA A 286 -7.25 -12.35 3.19
CA ALA A 286 -6.79 -13.62 3.73
C ALA A 286 -5.82 -14.33 2.76
N SER A 287 -5.06 -15.31 3.23
CA SER A 287 -4.01 -15.96 2.43
C SER A 287 -4.49 -16.51 1.08
N ASN A 288 -5.74 -16.97 1.01
CA ASN A 288 -6.38 -17.43 -0.23
C ASN A 288 -7.01 -16.31 -1.07
N GLU A 289 -6.96 -15.07 -0.60
CA GLU A 289 -7.45 -13.86 -1.28
C GLU A 289 -6.31 -12.96 -1.77
N GLN A 290 -5.06 -13.44 -1.69
CA GLN A 290 -3.88 -12.70 -2.11
C GLN A 290 -3.55 -12.96 -3.58
N ASN A 291 -4.45 -12.51 -4.44
CA ASN A 291 -4.38 -12.62 -5.90
C ASN A 291 -4.96 -11.36 -6.57
N PRO A 292 -4.71 -11.13 -7.86
CA PRO A 292 -5.20 -9.95 -8.57
C PRO A 292 -6.72 -9.73 -8.52
N ALA A 293 -7.52 -10.79 -8.63
CA ALA A 293 -8.98 -10.69 -8.67
C ALA A 293 -9.55 -10.21 -7.33
N ASP A 294 -9.16 -10.86 -6.22
CA ASP A 294 -9.60 -10.47 -4.88
C ASP A 294 -9.03 -9.09 -4.48
N GLY A 295 -7.76 -8.79 -4.82
CA GLY A 295 -7.16 -7.48 -4.57
C GLY A 295 -7.94 -6.34 -5.23
N ALA A 296 -8.33 -6.51 -6.48
CA ALA A 296 -9.14 -5.53 -7.21
C ALA A 296 -10.57 -5.42 -6.63
N TRP A 297 -11.15 -6.53 -6.16
CA TRP A 297 -12.46 -6.52 -5.51
C TRP A 297 -12.42 -5.75 -4.19
N TYR A 298 -11.43 -5.99 -3.35
CA TYR A 298 -11.26 -5.24 -2.10
C TYR A 298 -11.07 -3.74 -2.34
N ILE A 299 -10.31 -3.35 -3.37
CA ILE A 299 -10.16 -1.94 -3.77
C ILE A 299 -11.53 -1.31 -4.05
N ALA A 300 -12.35 -1.96 -4.89
CA ALA A 300 -13.68 -1.46 -5.21
C ALA A 300 -14.58 -1.35 -3.98
N ARG A 301 -14.55 -2.37 -3.10
CA ARG A 301 -15.39 -2.42 -1.90
C ARG A 301 -14.96 -1.42 -0.82
N LEU A 302 -13.66 -1.22 -0.61
CA LEU A 302 -13.13 -0.24 0.35
C LEU A 302 -13.43 1.20 -0.07
N GLU A 303 -13.24 1.53 -1.35
CA GLU A 303 -13.59 2.86 -1.88
C GLU A 303 -15.10 3.12 -1.76
N ARG A 304 -15.95 2.12 -2.06
CA ARG A 304 -17.41 2.20 -1.92
C ARG A 304 -17.86 2.32 -0.47
N ALA A 305 -17.22 1.58 0.43
CA ALA A 305 -17.52 1.61 1.85
C ALA A 305 -17.06 2.90 2.55
N GLY A 306 -16.11 3.61 1.95
CA GLY A 306 -15.48 4.77 2.58
C GLY A 306 -14.57 4.40 3.75
N ALA A 307 -14.08 3.16 3.80
CA ALA A 307 -13.18 2.66 4.85
C ALA A 307 -11.75 2.51 4.33
N ASP A 308 -10.76 2.88 5.12
CA ASP A 308 -9.37 2.63 4.80
C ASP A 308 -9.01 1.15 5.06
N GLY A 309 -8.30 0.53 4.13
CA GLY A 309 -7.88 -0.86 4.21
C GLY A 309 -6.37 -0.99 4.38
N LEU A 310 -5.94 -1.89 5.27
CA LEU A 310 -4.55 -2.28 5.40
C LEU A 310 -4.44 -3.77 5.07
N ARG A 311 -3.76 -4.06 3.96
CA ARG A 311 -3.62 -5.41 3.43
C ARG A 311 -2.75 -6.26 4.37
N ALA A 312 -3.25 -7.44 4.71
CA ALA A 312 -2.55 -8.38 5.57
C ALA A 312 -1.32 -8.99 4.87
N ASN A 313 -0.31 -9.29 5.66
CA ASN A 313 0.87 -10.03 5.20
C ASN A 313 0.79 -11.48 5.70
N TRP A 314 0.21 -12.34 4.87
CA TRP A 314 0.05 -13.76 5.16
C TRP A 314 0.92 -14.64 4.25
N ALA A 315 2.05 -14.12 3.77
CA ALA A 315 2.99 -14.92 3.00
C ALA A 315 3.39 -16.17 3.80
N GLY A 316 3.29 -17.33 3.20
CA GLY A 316 3.65 -18.58 3.82
C GLY A 316 5.08 -18.55 4.38
N GLY A 317 5.24 -18.71 5.69
CA GLY A 317 6.50 -18.55 6.40
C GLY A 317 6.92 -17.08 6.62
N SER A 318 6.06 -16.17 6.31
CA SER A 318 6.00 -14.72 6.54
C SER A 318 7.33 -14.02 6.80
N ASN A 319 7.86 -13.39 5.79
CA ASN A 319 8.82 -12.32 5.98
C ASN A 319 8.06 -11.00 6.21
N LEU A 320 7.55 -10.78 7.43
CA LEU A 320 6.83 -9.55 7.78
C LEU A 320 7.65 -8.30 7.49
N HIS A 321 8.97 -8.40 7.63
CA HIS A 321 9.89 -7.28 7.49
C HIS A 321 10.54 -7.24 6.11
N ASN A 322 9.77 -7.57 5.07
CA ASN A 322 10.18 -7.50 3.66
C ASN A 322 8.93 -7.51 2.75
N ASP A 323 9.08 -7.72 1.45
CA ASP A 323 8.07 -8.13 0.45
C ASP A 323 6.81 -7.26 0.30
N LEU A 324 6.73 -6.08 0.96
CA LEU A 324 5.60 -5.15 0.86
C LEU A 324 4.25 -5.86 1.03
N ALA A 325 4.01 -6.43 2.21
CA ALA A 325 2.79 -7.17 2.52
C ALA A 325 2.45 -8.25 1.46
N ASN A 326 3.46 -9.01 1.04
CA ASN A 326 3.37 -10.08 0.04
C ASN A 326 3.05 -9.63 -1.40
N LEU A 327 3.18 -8.34 -1.71
CA LEU A 327 3.02 -7.82 -3.08
C LEU A 327 4.27 -8.03 -3.95
N LEU A 328 5.41 -8.29 -3.32
CA LEU A 328 6.69 -8.48 -3.98
C LEU A 328 7.25 -9.89 -3.74
N THR A 329 8.16 -10.28 -4.59
CA THR A 329 9.01 -11.48 -4.46
C THR A 329 10.44 -11.12 -4.86
N HIS A 330 11.34 -12.07 -4.82
CA HIS A 330 12.75 -11.86 -5.19
C HIS A 330 13.16 -12.84 -6.30
N ASN A 331 14.02 -12.37 -7.21
CA ASN A 331 14.70 -13.26 -8.13
C ASN A 331 15.90 -13.95 -7.45
N SER A 332 16.59 -14.81 -8.19
CA SER A 332 17.77 -15.55 -7.70
C SER A 332 18.94 -14.66 -7.27
N SER A 333 18.96 -13.39 -7.69
CA SER A 333 19.95 -12.39 -7.30
C SER A 333 19.47 -11.51 -6.11
N GLY A 334 18.33 -11.83 -5.49
CA GLY A 334 17.76 -11.10 -4.37
C GLY A 334 17.11 -9.76 -4.74
N GLN A 335 16.88 -9.50 -6.03
CA GLN A 335 16.23 -8.26 -6.47
C GLN A 335 14.71 -8.38 -6.37
N TYR A 336 14.05 -7.32 -5.90
CA TYR A 336 12.60 -7.26 -5.80
C TYR A 336 11.93 -7.35 -7.17
N GLN A 337 10.89 -8.15 -7.22
CA GLN A 337 10.03 -8.30 -8.40
C GLN A 337 8.56 -8.20 -7.99
N PRO A 338 7.72 -7.49 -8.75
CA PRO A 338 6.30 -7.38 -8.45
C PRO A 338 5.58 -8.69 -8.76
N LYS A 339 4.62 -9.04 -7.90
CA LYS A 339 3.61 -10.06 -8.16
C LYS A 339 2.43 -9.46 -8.94
N GLY A 340 1.51 -10.30 -9.41
CA GLY A 340 0.33 -9.84 -10.16
C GLY A 340 -0.49 -8.80 -9.39
N GLU A 341 -0.69 -9.00 -8.11
CA GLU A 341 -1.49 -8.10 -7.28
C GLU A 341 -0.84 -6.71 -7.11
N TRP A 342 0.50 -6.58 -7.11
CA TRP A 342 1.13 -5.25 -7.12
C TRP A 342 0.73 -4.42 -8.35
N TRP A 343 0.58 -5.06 -9.51
CA TRP A 343 0.12 -4.39 -10.74
C TRP A 343 -1.33 -3.91 -10.64
N VAL A 344 -2.16 -4.58 -9.86
CA VAL A 344 -3.51 -4.13 -9.51
C VAL A 344 -3.44 -2.80 -8.74
N TYR A 345 -2.65 -2.74 -7.68
CA TYR A 345 -2.48 -1.49 -6.90
C TYR A 345 -1.81 -0.39 -7.72
N ARG A 346 -0.88 -0.72 -8.60
CA ARG A 346 -0.29 0.26 -9.52
C ARG A 346 -1.32 0.83 -10.50
N PHE A 347 -2.17 0.01 -11.07
CA PHE A 347 -3.25 0.49 -11.92
C PHE A 347 -4.20 1.39 -11.11
N TYR A 348 -4.62 0.95 -9.94
CA TYR A 348 -5.42 1.75 -9.00
C TYR A 348 -4.76 3.08 -8.65
N GLY A 349 -3.47 3.10 -8.34
CA GLY A 349 -2.70 4.31 -8.10
C GLY A 349 -2.65 5.29 -9.29
N SER A 350 -2.86 4.77 -10.50
CA SER A 350 -2.94 5.56 -11.73
C SER A 350 -4.35 6.09 -12.06
N GLN A 351 -5.38 5.68 -11.32
CA GLN A 351 -6.76 6.15 -11.48
C GLN A 351 -6.91 7.52 -10.82
N THR A 352 -7.23 8.53 -11.60
CA THR A 352 -7.35 9.93 -11.18
C THR A 352 -8.66 10.55 -11.69
N GLY A 353 -8.91 11.79 -11.32
CA GLY A 353 -10.12 12.51 -11.74
C GLY A 353 -11.31 12.20 -10.83
N GLN A 354 -12.47 11.92 -11.40
CA GLN A 354 -13.71 11.69 -10.69
C GLN A 354 -14.07 10.20 -10.69
N ILE A 355 -14.54 9.70 -9.55
CA ILE A 355 -15.07 8.34 -9.43
C ILE A 355 -16.40 8.26 -10.16
N ALA A 356 -16.54 7.27 -11.05
CA ALA A 356 -17.79 6.94 -11.72
C ALA A 356 -18.60 5.92 -10.90
N SER A 357 -19.94 5.97 -11.03
CA SER A 357 -20.81 5.00 -10.35
C SER A 357 -20.69 3.62 -10.97
N VAL A 358 -20.62 2.59 -10.14
CA VAL A 358 -20.63 1.19 -10.56
C VAL A 358 -21.76 0.43 -9.87
N THR A 359 -22.55 -0.31 -10.68
CA THR A 359 -23.47 -1.32 -10.18
C THR A 359 -22.79 -2.68 -10.31
N PRO A 360 -22.43 -3.33 -9.17
CA PRO A 360 -21.79 -4.63 -9.18
C PRO A 360 -22.74 -5.76 -9.55
N SER A 361 -22.19 -6.93 -9.87
CA SER A 361 -22.93 -8.19 -9.91
C SER A 361 -22.79 -8.95 -8.58
N SER A 362 -23.24 -10.21 -8.55
CA SER A 362 -23.09 -11.05 -7.35
C SER A 362 -21.63 -11.38 -7.03
N ASN A 363 -20.80 -11.59 -8.08
CA ASN A 363 -19.42 -12.02 -7.92
C ASN A 363 -18.38 -10.94 -8.29
N TYR A 364 -18.75 -9.93 -9.08
CA TYR A 364 -17.83 -8.92 -9.58
C TYR A 364 -18.19 -7.52 -9.11
N ASP A 365 -17.19 -6.74 -8.79
CA ASP A 365 -17.28 -5.30 -8.57
C ASP A 365 -16.18 -4.58 -9.35
N ALA A 366 -16.28 -3.27 -9.50
CA ALA A 366 -15.25 -2.49 -10.17
C ALA A 366 -15.06 -1.13 -9.51
N PHE A 367 -13.84 -0.62 -9.64
CA PHE A 367 -13.52 0.76 -9.34
C PHE A 367 -13.26 1.51 -10.65
N ALA A 368 -14.05 2.55 -10.91
CA ALA A 368 -14.00 3.29 -12.15
C ALA A 368 -13.78 4.78 -11.93
N THR A 369 -12.96 5.41 -12.79
CA THR A 369 -12.68 6.85 -12.75
C THR A 369 -12.69 7.44 -14.14
N LYS A 370 -12.90 8.76 -14.23
CA LYS A 370 -12.80 9.53 -15.48
C LYS A 370 -12.09 10.86 -15.27
N THR A 371 -11.33 11.25 -16.29
CA THR A 371 -10.79 12.60 -16.51
C THR A 371 -11.36 13.17 -17.82
N SER A 372 -10.90 14.32 -18.26
CA SER A 372 -11.24 14.87 -19.58
C SER A 372 -10.65 14.07 -20.76
N GLY A 373 -9.62 13.26 -20.56
CA GLY A 373 -8.91 12.57 -21.65
C GLY A 373 -8.88 11.05 -21.54
N THR A 374 -9.28 10.48 -20.40
CA THR A 374 -9.25 9.03 -20.18
C THR A 374 -10.25 8.60 -19.13
N ALA A 375 -10.77 7.38 -19.26
CA ALA A 375 -11.46 6.70 -18.19
C ALA A 375 -10.80 5.35 -17.93
N LYS A 376 -10.76 4.94 -16.67
CA LYS A 376 -10.09 3.70 -16.23
C LYS A 376 -11.04 2.90 -15.34
N ILE A 377 -11.10 1.61 -15.57
CA ILE A 377 -11.91 0.67 -14.82
C ILE A 377 -11.02 -0.49 -14.38
N LEU A 378 -10.99 -0.76 -13.10
CA LEU A 378 -10.38 -1.93 -12.49
C LEU A 378 -11.51 -2.88 -12.11
N LEU A 379 -11.57 -4.04 -12.74
CA LEU A 379 -12.56 -5.08 -12.47
C LEU A 379 -11.98 -6.02 -11.39
N GLY A 380 -12.76 -6.42 -10.41
CA GLY A 380 -12.32 -7.33 -9.36
C GLY A 380 -13.37 -8.37 -8.99
N GLY A 381 -12.94 -9.42 -8.34
CA GLY A 381 -13.78 -10.55 -7.94
C GLY A 381 -13.87 -11.65 -9.00
N GLY A 382 -14.90 -12.48 -8.88
CA GLY A 382 -15.14 -13.56 -9.84
C GLY A 382 -14.43 -14.85 -9.47
N ARG A 383 -14.79 -15.44 -8.33
CA ARG A 383 -14.31 -16.80 -7.95
C ARG A 383 -14.84 -17.91 -8.86
N THR A 384 -15.42 -17.52 -9.99
CA THR A 384 -15.93 -18.40 -11.04
C THR A 384 -15.38 -17.92 -12.39
N THR A 385 -15.20 -18.84 -13.33
CA THR A 385 -14.89 -18.52 -14.72
C THR A 385 -16.19 -18.29 -15.51
N GLY A 386 -16.11 -17.51 -16.59
CA GLY A 386 -17.27 -17.23 -17.45
C GLY A 386 -17.07 -15.97 -18.30
N ASN A 387 -18.11 -15.57 -19.02
CA ASN A 387 -18.12 -14.32 -19.77
C ASN A 387 -18.73 -13.19 -18.92
N ILE A 388 -18.02 -12.09 -18.80
CA ILE A 388 -18.46 -10.93 -18.03
C ILE A 388 -18.78 -9.80 -19.00
N ALA A 389 -20.00 -9.26 -18.94
CA ALA A 389 -20.36 -8.05 -19.66
C ALA A 389 -20.09 -6.82 -18.79
N VAL A 390 -19.22 -5.93 -19.25
CA VAL A 390 -19.01 -4.61 -18.66
C VAL A 390 -19.79 -3.58 -19.47
N ASN A 391 -20.94 -3.16 -18.95
CA ASN A 391 -21.84 -2.20 -19.59
C ASN A 391 -21.40 -0.78 -19.27
N LEU A 392 -20.88 -0.06 -20.25
CA LEU A 392 -20.48 1.33 -20.13
C LEU A 392 -21.63 2.24 -20.56
N GLN A 393 -22.10 3.07 -19.66
CA GLN A 393 -23.26 3.95 -19.87
C GLN A 393 -22.90 5.42 -19.73
N ARG A 394 -23.64 6.26 -20.42
CA ARG A 394 -23.52 7.71 -20.36
C ARG A 394 -22.13 8.20 -20.75
N LEU A 395 -21.59 7.61 -21.80
CA LEU A 395 -20.31 8.01 -22.39
C LEU A 395 -20.38 9.40 -23.05
N ASP A 396 -21.57 9.95 -23.29
CA ASP A 396 -21.79 11.34 -23.68
C ASP A 396 -21.21 12.36 -22.68
N THR A 397 -21.10 11.98 -21.43
CA THR A 397 -20.47 12.83 -20.38
C THR A 397 -18.94 12.77 -20.36
N THR A 398 -18.34 12.08 -21.33
CA THR A 398 -16.88 11.90 -21.49
C THR A 398 -16.41 12.50 -22.84
N SER A 399 -16.82 13.73 -23.15
CA SER A 399 -16.63 14.37 -24.48
C SER A 399 -15.19 14.41 -24.95
N GLY A 400 -14.20 14.41 -24.06
CA GLY A 400 -12.78 14.33 -24.44
C GLY A 400 -12.32 12.92 -24.85
N ILE A 401 -13.07 11.89 -24.52
CA ILE A 401 -12.76 10.48 -24.78
C ILE A 401 -13.54 9.97 -25.99
N VAL A 402 -14.81 10.35 -26.10
CA VAL A 402 -15.68 9.98 -27.21
C VAL A 402 -15.56 11.01 -28.34
N GLN A 403 -15.24 10.53 -29.55
CA GLN A 403 -15.15 11.34 -30.76
C GLN A 403 -15.85 10.62 -31.90
N ASN A 404 -16.69 11.33 -32.67
CA ASN A 404 -17.45 10.77 -33.78
C ASN A 404 -18.22 9.49 -33.41
N ASN A 405 -18.83 9.48 -32.23
CA ASN A 405 -19.55 8.31 -31.68
C ASN A 405 -18.69 7.06 -31.50
N GLN A 406 -17.38 7.24 -31.32
CA GLN A 406 -16.39 6.16 -31.13
C GLN A 406 -15.51 6.42 -29.92
N VAL A 407 -15.04 5.32 -29.32
CA VAL A 407 -14.09 5.30 -28.21
C VAL A 407 -13.09 4.17 -28.42
N ARG A 408 -11.81 4.43 -28.15
CA ARG A 408 -10.79 3.37 -28.09
C ARG A 408 -10.89 2.66 -26.75
N VAL A 409 -10.92 1.34 -26.79
CA VAL A 409 -11.00 0.46 -25.62
C VAL A 409 -9.75 -0.41 -25.58
N LEU A 410 -8.89 -0.16 -24.60
CA LEU A 410 -7.75 -1.02 -24.26
C LEU A 410 -8.19 -1.91 -23.10
N VAL A 411 -8.15 -3.22 -23.29
CA VAL A 411 -8.38 -4.23 -22.25
C VAL A 411 -7.07 -4.96 -21.99
N GLU A 412 -6.69 -5.00 -20.74
CA GLU A 412 -5.52 -5.74 -20.29
C GLU A 412 -5.91 -6.70 -19.16
N ARG A 413 -5.24 -7.83 -19.10
CA ARG A 413 -5.35 -8.83 -18.04
C ARG A 413 -4.13 -8.76 -17.15
N ILE A 414 -4.34 -8.72 -15.85
CA ILE A 414 -3.29 -8.87 -14.84
C ILE A 414 -3.32 -10.33 -14.37
N PRO A 415 -2.33 -11.15 -14.74
CA PRO A 415 -2.33 -12.57 -14.41
C PRO A 415 -1.91 -12.82 -12.95
N TYR A 416 -2.44 -13.89 -12.38
CA TYR A 416 -1.89 -14.53 -11.18
C TYR A 416 -0.85 -15.57 -11.56
N ASN A 417 0.31 -15.54 -10.93
CA ASN A 417 1.40 -16.48 -11.18
C ASN A 417 1.74 -17.29 -9.91
N ASN A 418 0.73 -17.83 -9.23
CA ASN A 418 0.89 -18.66 -8.03
C ASN A 418 1.88 -18.05 -7.01
N GLY A 419 1.79 -16.73 -6.80
CA GLY A 419 2.69 -15.98 -5.91
C GLY A 419 4.09 -15.70 -6.48
N GLY A 420 4.36 -16.07 -7.73
CA GLY A 420 5.57 -15.71 -8.46
C GLY A 420 5.51 -14.31 -9.08
N ALA A 421 6.65 -13.87 -9.62
CA ALA A 421 6.77 -12.59 -10.29
C ALA A 421 5.91 -12.50 -11.55
N VAL A 422 5.39 -11.29 -11.80
CA VAL A 422 4.64 -10.92 -13.00
C VAL A 422 5.28 -9.67 -13.60
N THR A 423 5.62 -9.72 -14.89
CA THR A 423 6.34 -8.62 -15.57
C THR A 423 5.44 -7.44 -15.93
N GLY A 424 4.13 -7.63 -15.97
CA GLY A 424 3.14 -6.59 -16.25
C GLY A 424 1.79 -7.13 -16.71
N PRO A 425 0.84 -6.22 -16.92
CA PRO A 425 -0.43 -6.56 -17.57
C PRO A 425 -0.20 -7.05 -19.00
N VAL A 426 -1.10 -7.94 -19.46
CA VAL A 426 -1.08 -8.53 -20.80
C VAL A 426 -2.25 -7.95 -21.60
N THR A 427 -1.97 -7.33 -22.75
CA THR A 427 -3.02 -6.80 -23.62
C THR A 427 -3.91 -7.93 -24.15
N VAL A 428 -5.20 -7.84 -23.87
CA VAL A 428 -6.24 -8.76 -24.39
C VAL A 428 -6.82 -8.21 -25.69
N SER A 429 -7.16 -6.92 -25.71
CA SER A 429 -7.67 -6.24 -26.90
C SER A 429 -7.37 -4.74 -26.86
N ASN A 430 -7.26 -4.14 -28.06
CA ASN A 430 -7.11 -2.70 -28.23
C ASN A 430 -7.88 -2.31 -29.50
N THR A 431 -9.14 -1.96 -29.34
CA THR A 431 -10.08 -1.78 -30.45
C THR A 431 -10.79 -0.43 -30.34
N VAL A 432 -11.32 0.04 -31.45
CA VAL A 432 -12.24 1.19 -31.47
C VAL A 432 -13.68 0.68 -31.51
N ALA A 433 -14.42 0.99 -30.45
CA ALA A 433 -15.84 0.64 -30.34
C ALA A 433 -16.71 1.82 -30.84
N THR A 434 -17.74 1.50 -31.61
CA THR A 434 -18.79 2.44 -31.96
C THR A 434 -19.91 2.37 -30.93
N LEU A 435 -20.40 3.51 -30.45
CA LEU A 435 -21.42 3.56 -29.42
C LEU A 435 -22.80 3.27 -30.00
N SER A 436 -23.63 2.56 -29.27
CA SER A 436 -25.04 2.45 -29.49
C SER A 436 -25.78 3.45 -28.56
N GLY A 437 -26.25 4.55 -29.13
CA GLY A 437 -26.63 5.70 -28.31
C GLY A 437 -25.42 6.22 -27.55
N ASN A 438 -25.52 6.28 -26.21
CA ASN A 438 -24.43 6.77 -25.32
C ASN A 438 -23.75 5.63 -24.55
N SER A 439 -23.76 4.40 -25.09
CA SER A 439 -23.32 3.21 -24.39
C SER A 439 -22.56 2.23 -25.28
N THR A 440 -21.79 1.36 -24.67
CA THR A 440 -21.21 0.16 -25.29
C THR A 440 -21.02 -0.92 -24.23
N THR A 441 -20.94 -2.18 -24.67
CA THR A 441 -20.67 -3.33 -23.79
C THR A 441 -19.36 -3.98 -24.19
N ILE A 442 -18.53 -4.28 -23.20
CA ILE A 442 -17.26 -4.99 -23.38
C ILE A 442 -17.44 -6.37 -22.76
N ASN A 443 -17.29 -7.41 -23.59
CA ASN A 443 -17.34 -8.79 -23.13
C ASN A 443 -15.93 -9.29 -22.83
N LEU A 444 -15.73 -9.81 -21.61
CA LEU A 444 -14.47 -10.28 -21.10
C LEU A 444 -14.55 -11.79 -20.84
N PRO A 445 -13.74 -12.61 -21.50
CA PRO A 445 -13.63 -14.04 -21.19
C PRO A 445 -12.75 -14.21 -19.94
N HIS A 446 -13.36 -14.43 -18.77
CA HIS A 446 -12.65 -14.71 -17.53
C HIS A 446 -12.40 -16.20 -17.40
N THR A 447 -11.19 -16.63 -17.74
CA THR A 447 -10.80 -18.04 -17.84
C THR A 447 -9.97 -18.55 -16.67
N ALA A 448 -9.46 -17.64 -15.81
CA ALA A 448 -8.69 -17.95 -14.61
C ALA A 448 -9.20 -17.11 -13.43
N VAL A 449 -9.69 -17.77 -12.40
CA VAL A 449 -10.41 -17.16 -11.26
C VAL A 449 -9.63 -16.11 -10.49
N ASP A 450 -8.29 -16.23 -10.48
CA ASP A 450 -7.41 -15.34 -9.72
C ASP A 450 -6.86 -14.16 -10.55
N ASP A 451 -7.14 -14.15 -11.87
CA ASP A 451 -6.76 -13.06 -12.77
C ASP A 451 -7.76 -11.89 -12.69
N THR A 452 -7.32 -10.71 -13.05
CA THR A 452 -8.22 -9.57 -13.18
C THR A 452 -8.04 -8.81 -14.48
N PHE A 453 -8.96 -7.89 -14.77
CA PHE A 453 -8.94 -7.07 -15.97
C PHE A 453 -8.91 -5.58 -15.63
N THR A 454 -8.19 -4.85 -16.46
CA THR A 454 -8.24 -3.39 -16.51
C THR A 454 -8.78 -2.95 -17.86
N ILE A 455 -9.59 -1.88 -17.86
CA ILE A 455 -10.11 -1.28 -19.07
C ILE A 455 -9.72 0.19 -19.06
N THR A 456 -9.05 0.63 -20.12
CA THR A 456 -8.74 2.04 -20.33
C THR A 456 -9.47 2.54 -21.57
N LEU A 457 -10.25 3.61 -21.41
CA LEU A 457 -10.94 4.28 -22.48
C LEU A 457 -10.16 5.53 -22.90
N LEU A 458 -9.95 5.68 -24.21
CA LEU A 458 -9.16 6.74 -24.82
C LEU A 458 -9.89 7.30 -26.06
N PRO A 459 -9.54 8.51 -26.54
CA PRO A 459 -10.00 8.98 -27.84
C PRO A 459 -9.59 8.01 -28.96
N PRO A 460 -10.39 7.83 -30.02
CA PRO A 460 -10.13 6.86 -31.09
C PRO A 460 -8.75 6.98 -31.74
N GLY A 461 -8.26 8.23 -31.92
CA GLY A 461 -6.96 8.55 -32.47
C GLY A 461 -5.84 8.68 -31.42
N GLY A 462 -6.16 8.51 -30.13
CA GLY A 462 -5.18 8.66 -29.05
C GLY A 462 -4.09 7.59 -29.11
N SER A 463 -2.84 7.97 -28.81
CA SER A 463 -1.78 6.99 -28.59
C SER A 463 -2.11 6.18 -27.34
N THR A 464 -1.93 4.86 -27.40
CA THR A 464 -1.94 4.03 -26.20
C THR A 464 -0.86 4.52 -25.25
N PRO A 465 -1.15 4.62 -23.94
CA PRO A 465 -0.08 4.80 -22.97
C PRO A 465 0.95 3.69 -23.22
N SER A 466 2.20 4.07 -23.46
CA SER A 466 3.29 3.09 -23.46
C SER A 466 3.21 2.34 -22.12
N PRO A 467 3.29 1.01 -22.09
CA PRO A 467 3.39 0.33 -20.82
C PRO A 467 4.56 0.98 -20.08
N SER A 468 4.24 1.60 -18.94
CA SER A 468 5.29 2.17 -18.09
C SER A 468 6.21 1.01 -17.73
N PRO A 469 7.52 1.12 -17.96
CA PRO A 469 8.42 -0.01 -17.76
C PRO A 469 8.17 -0.62 -16.38
N SER A 470 8.18 -1.94 -16.33
CA SER A 470 8.33 -2.67 -15.07
C SER A 470 9.40 -1.96 -14.26
N PRO A 471 9.23 -1.74 -12.96
CA PRO A 471 10.31 -1.20 -12.16
C PRO A 471 11.53 -2.06 -12.45
N SER A 472 12.44 -1.51 -13.24
CA SER A 472 13.69 -2.18 -13.54
C SER A 472 14.38 -2.38 -12.22
N PRO A 473 14.86 -3.57 -11.88
CA PRO A 473 15.73 -3.70 -10.73
C PRO A 473 16.80 -2.63 -10.92
N SER A 474 17.03 -1.81 -9.89
CA SER A 474 18.09 -0.82 -9.91
C SER A 474 19.37 -1.55 -10.34
N SER A 475 19.68 -1.50 -11.61
CA SER A 475 20.92 -2.04 -12.13
C SER A 475 22.02 -1.18 -11.53
N THR A 476 22.86 -1.81 -10.74
CA THR A 476 24.21 -1.33 -10.50
C THR A 476 24.76 -0.91 -11.89
N PRO A 477 25.15 0.35 -12.11
CA PRO A 477 25.65 0.75 -13.40
C PRO A 477 26.93 -0.02 -13.71
N SER A 478 26.86 -0.90 -14.71
CA SER A 478 28.03 -1.40 -15.43
C SER A 478 28.58 -0.26 -16.26
N PRO A 479 29.88 0.01 -16.28
CA PRO A 479 30.43 1.13 -17.02
C PRO A 479 30.34 0.85 -18.51
N SER A 480 29.61 1.70 -19.24
CA SER A 480 29.72 1.80 -20.70
C SER A 480 30.30 3.17 -21.05
N PRO A 481 31.21 3.24 -22.01
CA PRO A 481 31.98 4.44 -22.20
C PRO A 481 31.28 5.48 -23.10
N ASP A 482 31.56 6.71 -22.75
CA ASP A 482 31.64 7.91 -23.62
C ASP A 482 30.42 8.83 -23.78
N SER A 483 30.64 9.97 -23.32
CA SER A 483 30.60 11.38 -23.73
C SER A 483 29.93 12.33 -22.74
N SER A 484 30.77 12.96 -22.08
CA SER A 484 30.99 14.22 -21.35
C SER A 484 29.94 15.36 -21.42
N PRO A 485 29.83 16.21 -20.37
CA PRO A 485 30.92 17.05 -19.92
C PRO A 485 31.28 16.92 -18.44
N THR A 486 32.55 17.03 -18.18
CA THR A 486 33.25 16.95 -16.91
C THR A 486 32.84 18.08 -15.94
N PRO A 487 32.40 17.78 -14.69
CA PRO A 487 32.51 18.71 -13.58
C PRO A 487 33.90 18.64 -12.95
N PRO A 488 34.36 19.68 -12.26
CA PRO A 488 35.75 19.79 -11.81
C PRO A 488 36.11 18.73 -10.77
N VAL A 489 37.27 18.16 -10.94
CA VAL A 489 37.91 17.19 -10.07
C VAL A 489 38.31 17.85 -8.74
N GLY A 490 37.97 17.23 -7.63
CA GLY A 490 38.60 17.56 -6.35
C GLY A 490 37.70 17.43 -5.13
N GLY A 491 37.45 16.21 -4.66
CA GLY A 491 36.87 15.97 -3.34
C GLY A 491 36.49 14.50 -3.18
N ALA A 492 36.67 13.94 -1.97
CA ALA A 492 36.28 12.58 -1.64
C ALA A 492 34.76 12.36 -1.76
N CYS A 493 33.96 13.44 -1.77
CA CYS A 493 32.50 13.41 -1.95
C CYS A 493 31.97 14.60 -2.75
N SER A 494 30.72 14.48 -3.19
CA SER A 494 29.93 15.54 -3.83
C SER A 494 28.56 15.66 -3.16
N ALA A 495 27.90 16.84 -3.28
CA ALA A 495 26.56 17.06 -2.77
C ALA A 495 25.68 17.80 -3.79
N THR A 496 24.43 17.37 -3.92
CA THR A 496 23.43 18.01 -4.80
C THR A 496 22.17 18.30 -4.01
N ILE A 497 21.65 19.52 -4.11
CA ILE A 497 20.40 19.96 -3.49
C ILE A 497 19.30 19.94 -4.54
N GLU A 498 18.19 19.26 -4.24
CA GLU A 498 17.00 19.20 -5.08
C GLU A 498 15.77 19.66 -4.28
N THR A 499 15.01 20.62 -4.82
CA THR A 499 13.73 21.02 -4.21
C THR A 499 12.67 19.97 -4.55
N THR A 500 12.14 19.32 -3.54
CA THR A 500 11.15 18.24 -3.67
C THR A 500 9.71 18.73 -3.53
N ASN A 501 9.51 19.88 -2.84
CA ASN A 501 8.21 20.51 -2.68
C ASN A 501 8.36 22.02 -2.42
N SER A 502 7.35 22.84 -2.79
CA SER A 502 7.32 24.27 -2.49
C SER A 502 5.90 24.76 -2.24
N TRP A 503 5.76 25.77 -1.37
CA TRP A 503 4.50 26.42 -1.00
C TRP A 503 4.74 27.92 -0.77
N PRO A 504 3.70 28.75 -0.70
CA PRO A 504 3.88 30.16 -0.38
C PRO A 504 4.62 30.37 0.94
N GLY A 505 5.81 30.98 0.86
CA GLY A 505 6.66 31.28 2.00
C GLY A 505 7.62 30.16 2.46
N GLY A 506 7.66 29.00 1.79
CA GLY A 506 8.60 27.94 2.16
C GLY A 506 8.77 26.85 1.13
N PHE A 507 9.74 25.98 1.35
CA PHE A 507 10.02 24.83 0.48
C PHE A 507 10.72 23.71 1.25
N GLN A 508 10.70 22.53 0.65
CA GLN A 508 11.41 21.34 1.12
C GLN A 508 12.44 20.90 0.07
N SER A 509 13.61 20.52 0.54
CA SER A 509 14.67 19.98 -0.33
C SER A 509 15.27 18.70 0.24
N THR A 510 15.70 17.83 -0.67
CA THR A 510 16.55 16.69 -0.39
C THR A 510 17.97 17.00 -0.86
N VAL A 511 18.94 16.64 -0.04
CA VAL A 511 20.36 16.77 -0.38
C VAL A 511 20.97 15.38 -0.49
N THR A 512 21.47 15.04 -1.67
CA THR A 512 22.18 13.78 -1.92
C THR A 512 23.67 14.00 -1.73
N VAL A 513 24.29 13.25 -0.84
CA VAL A 513 25.76 13.21 -0.61
C VAL A 513 26.29 11.92 -1.21
N ARG A 514 27.20 12.01 -2.16
CA ARG A 514 27.76 10.88 -2.89
C ARG A 514 29.27 10.76 -2.64
N ALA A 515 29.73 9.57 -2.29
CA ALA A 515 31.14 9.24 -2.24
C ALA A 515 31.74 9.12 -3.67
N GLY A 516 32.97 9.55 -3.84
CA GLY A 516 33.74 9.35 -5.06
C GLY A 516 34.18 7.90 -5.26
N SER A 517 35.35 7.70 -5.84
CA SER A 517 35.94 6.36 -6.09
C SER A 517 36.48 5.68 -4.83
N ALA A 518 36.53 6.38 -3.70
CA ALA A 518 36.92 5.86 -2.39
C ALA A 518 35.73 5.97 -1.41
N PRO A 519 35.65 5.09 -0.40
CA PRO A 519 34.65 5.22 0.66
C PRO A 519 34.90 6.51 1.47
N VAL A 520 33.82 7.06 2.03
CA VAL A 520 33.81 8.24 2.89
C VAL A 520 33.41 7.82 4.30
N ASP A 521 34.16 8.24 5.32
CA ASP A 521 33.84 8.03 6.71
C ASP A 521 33.67 9.38 7.42
N GLY A 522 32.45 9.90 7.35
CA GLY A 522 32.07 11.24 7.74
C GLY A 522 32.01 12.21 6.55
N TRP A 523 31.00 13.08 6.55
CA TRP A 523 30.84 14.10 5.52
C TRP A 523 30.36 15.43 6.12
N THR A 524 30.74 16.49 5.43
CA THR A 524 30.29 17.85 5.72
C THR A 524 29.87 18.54 4.42
N VAL A 525 28.62 18.99 4.34
CA VAL A 525 28.07 19.73 3.21
C VAL A 525 27.89 21.19 3.57
N LYS A 526 28.31 22.09 2.68
CA LYS A 526 28.19 23.55 2.87
C LYS A 526 27.57 24.21 1.65
N TRP A 527 26.71 25.21 1.90
CA TRP A 527 26.17 26.10 0.86
C TRP A 527 25.87 27.49 1.44
N THR A 528 25.60 28.44 0.57
CA THR A 528 25.20 29.78 0.95
C THR A 528 23.85 30.11 0.30
N TRP A 529 22.92 30.61 1.06
CA TRP A 529 21.61 31.02 0.57
C TRP A 529 21.71 32.27 -0.31
N PRO A 530 21.04 32.29 -1.49
CA PRO A 530 21.14 33.42 -2.43
C PRO A 530 20.33 34.65 -2.00
N SER A 531 19.27 34.49 -1.20
CA SER A 531 18.34 35.60 -0.91
C SER A 531 17.53 35.42 0.38
N GLY A 532 18.19 35.27 1.52
CA GLY A 532 17.55 35.35 2.85
C GLY A 532 16.71 34.13 3.25
N GLN A 533 16.87 32.97 2.60
CA GLN A 533 16.27 31.73 3.05
C GLN A 533 16.83 31.32 4.42
N SER A 534 16.03 30.59 5.19
CA SER A 534 16.43 30.03 6.49
C SER A 534 15.86 28.64 6.69
N ILE A 535 16.68 27.71 7.19
CA ILE A 535 16.19 26.36 7.51
C ILE A 535 15.24 26.44 8.68
N SER A 536 14.04 25.87 8.53
CA SER A 536 13.04 25.74 9.59
C SER A 536 13.10 24.36 10.26
N SER A 537 13.50 23.30 9.53
CA SER A 537 13.71 21.95 10.07
C SER A 537 14.74 21.23 9.23
N LEU A 538 15.53 20.33 9.85
CA LEU A 538 16.52 19.51 9.16
C LEU A 538 16.53 18.10 9.77
N TRP A 539 16.64 17.07 8.93
CA TRP A 539 16.72 15.67 9.33
C TRP A 539 17.87 14.95 8.64
N ASN A 540 18.32 13.88 9.24
CA ASN A 540 19.48 13.05 8.82
C ASN A 540 20.80 13.81 8.74
N GLY A 541 20.97 14.85 9.56
CA GLY A 541 22.20 15.62 9.67
C GLY A 541 22.15 16.60 10.82
N THR A 542 23.30 17.19 11.16
CA THR A 542 23.42 18.23 12.20
C THR A 542 23.84 19.54 11.54
N GLN A 543 22.99 20.56 11.66
CA GLN A 543 23.25 21.87 11.04
C GLN A 543 23.97 22.83 11.97
N SER A 544 24.74 23.71 11.33
CA SER A 544 25.28 24.95 11.93
C SER A 544 25.11 26.06 10.88
N VAL A 545 24.57 27.21 11.31
CA VAL A 545 24.27 28.34 10.42
C VAL A 545 25.02 29.59 10.91
N SER A 546 25.65 30.29 9.97
CA SER A 546 26.32 31.56 10.21
C SER A 546 25.95 32.55 9.11
N GLY A 547 25.07 33.50 9.40
CA GLY A 547 24.49 34.38 8.40
C GLY A 547 23.74 33.60 7.33
N SER A 548 24.08 33.80 6.05
CA SER A 548 23.53 33.02 4.94
C SER A 548 24.20 31.68 4.69
N SER A 549 25.31 31.38 5.38
CA SER A 549 26.07 30.15 5.19
C SER A 549 25.51 29.01 6.06
N VAL A 550 25.23 27.88 5.43
CA VAL A 550 24.76 26.66 6.10
C VAL A 550 25.84 25.60 5.99
N THR A 551 26.11 24.93 7.11
CA THR A 551 26.96 23.75 7.20
C THR A 551 26.16 22.61 7.80
N VAL A 552 26.13 21.46 7.15
CA VAL A 552 25.49 20.24 7.65
C VAL A 552 26.52 19.12 7.71
N ARG A 553 26.61 18.48 8.88
CA ARG A 553 27.42 17.29 9.09
C ARG A 553 26.53 16.06 9.15
N ASN A 554 27.11 14.90 8.88
CA ASN A 554 26.41 13.63 9.02
C ASN A 554 25.86 13.43 10.44
N ALA A 555 24.77 12.69 10.53
CA ALA A 555 24.34 12.07 11.77
C ALA A 555 25.20 10.84 12.09
N ASP A 556 25.16 10.35 13.32
CA ASP A 556 26.01 9.24 13.81
C ASP A 556 25.88 7.95 12.99
N TYR A 557 24.77 7.77 12.27
CA TYR A 557 24.43 6.55 11.52
C TYR A 557 24.63 6.63 10.00
N ASN A 558 24.90 7.79 9.42
CA ASN A 558 24.99 7.97 7.96
C ASN A 558 26.30 8.63 7.47
N GLY A 559 27.33 8.66 8.33
CA GLY A 559 28.64 9.20 8.00
C GLY A 559 29.43 8.32 7.05
N SER A 560 29.33 7.00 7.18
CA SER A 560 30.06 6.05 6.35
C SER A 560 29.31 5.78 5.06
N ILE A 561 29.94 6.09 3.91
CA ILE A 561 29.39 5.91 2.55
C ILE A 561 30.41 5.09 1.75
N ALA A 562 30.00 3.91 1.25
CA ALA A 562 30.85 3.10 0.39
C ALA A 562 31.21 3.82 -0.92
N ALA A 563 32.34 3.48 -1.52
CA ALA A 563 32.79 4.07 -2.79
C ALA A 563 31.67 4.03 -3.84
N GLY A 564 31.41 5.15 -4.49
CA GLY A 564 30.37 5.31 -5.51
C GLY A 564 28.92 5.31 -5.02
N SER A 565 28.70 5.04 -3.70
CA SER A 565 27.38 5.06 -3.06
C SER A 565 27.00 6.47 -2.59
N SER A 566 25.78 6.64 -2.11
CA SER A 566 25.28 7.91 -1.60
C SER A 566 24.41 7.73 -0.36
N THR A 567 24.31 8.81 0.41
CA THR A 567 23.32 8.99 1.49
C THR A 567 22.55 10.29 1.25
N THR A 568 21.47 10.50 2.00
CA THR A 568 20.68 11.72 1.89
C THR A 568 20.39 12.32 3.26
N PHE A 569 20.26 13.64 3.27
CA PHE A 569 19.59 14.37 4.34
C PHE A 569 18.57 15.34 3.72
N GLY A 570 17.70 15.91 4.51
CA GLY A 570 16.73 16.84 3.97
C GLY A 570 16.43 17.98 4.93
N PHE A 571 15.78 19.02 4.40
CA PHE A 571 15.37 20.18 5.18
C PHE A 571 14.10 20.81 4.64
N THR A 572 13.38 21.51 5.52
CA THR A 572 12.42 22.55 5.13
C THR A 572 13.04 23.92 5.39
N ALA A 573 12.72 24.88 4.54
CA ALA A 573 13.23 26.24 4.66
C ALA A 573 12.13 27.28 4.38
N ASN A 574 12.25 28.44 5.04
CA ASN A 574 11.43 29.62 4.77
C ASN A 574 12.01 30.40 3.60
N GLY A 575 11.15 31.08 2.86
CA GLY A 575 11.52 31.90 1.70
C GLY A 575 11.17 31.23 0.37
N SER A 576 11.63 31.79 -0.74
CA SER A 576 11.45 31.22 -2.08
C SER A 576 12.36 30.02 -2.29
N ALA A 577 11.85 29.00 -2.99
CA ALA A 577 12.62 27.81 -3.32
C ALA A 577 13.95 28.15 -4.00
N ALA A 578 15.03 27.51 -3.54
CA ALA A 578 16.38 27.71 -4.07
C ALA A 578 17.18 26.40 -3.98
N THR A 579 17.99 26.16 -5.00
CA THR A 579 18.93 25.04 -5.10
C THR A 579 20.37 25.57 -5.22
N PRO A 580 20.95 26.13 -4.15
CA PRO A 580 22.30 26.66 -4.18
C PRO A 580 23.32 25.56 -4.45
N THR A 581 24.44 25.91 -5.06
CA THR A 581 25.56 24.99 -5.23
C THR A 581 26.11 24.59 -3.88
N ALA A 582 26.13 23.29 -3.62
CA ALA A 582 26.66 22.72 -2.40
C ALA A 582 28.08 22.15 -2.62
N THR A 583 28.92 22.28 -1.61
CA THR A 583 30.24 21.62 -1.55
C THR A 583 30.19 20.49 -0.51
N CYS A 584 30.90 19.41 -0.79
CA CYS A 584 31.06 18.29 0.14
C CYS A 584 32.54 18.09 0.46
N THR A 585 32.83 17.87 1.74
CA THR A 585 34.15 17.47 2.21
C THR A 585 34.03 16.26 3.13
N SER A 586 34.99 15.36 3.06
CA SER A 586 35.17 14.26 4.00
C SER A 586 36.46 14.51 4.81
N PRO A 587 36.49 14.15 6.10
CA PRO A 587 37.66 14.23 6.94
C PRO A 587 38.84 13.44 6.40
#